data_4526e54920e37c13ca0672cc54c99246
#
_entry.id   4526e54920e37c13ca0672cc54c99246
#
_cell.length_a   1.000
_cell.length_b   1.000
_cell.length_c   1.000
_cell.angle_alpha   90.00
_cell.angle_beta   90.00
_cell.angle_gamma   90.00
#
_symmetry.space_group_name_H-M   'P 1'
#
loop_
_entity.id
_entity.type
_entity.pdbx_description
1 polymer ?
#
loop_
_entity_poly.entity_id
_entity_poly.type
_entity_poly.pdbx_seq_one_letter_code
_entity_poly.pdbx_strand_id
1 'polypeptide(L)'
;MKLIRLLLLGSALICGNTFAAEMVKIEGGSYRPLYLKKETSLIKVKPFQLDKYPVTNAEFAEFVNTHPQWQKGKISSRHAEKAYLKHWVKNGSNSYAPKASELKHPVTNVSWFAANAYCVSKGKRLPTIDEWEFAGLASATQK
;
A
#
# COMPACT_ATOMS: atom_id res chain seq x y z
N MET A 1 -43.51 -29.00 -36.67
CA MET A 1 -43.24 -28.69 -35.25
C MET A 1 -41.72 -28.54 -35.09
N LYS A 2 -41.18 -27.28 -34.93
CA LYS A 2 -39.76 -26.99 -34.72
C LYS A 2 -39.58 -26.71 -33.25
N LEU A 3 -38.82 -27.54 -32.54
CA LEU A 3 -38.42 -27.29 -31.15
C LEU A 3 -37.30 -26.23 -31.12
N ILE A 4 -37.56 -25.10 -30.48
CA ILE A 4 -36.58 -24.09 -30.18
C ILE A 4 -35.92 -24.49 -28.84
N ARG A 5 -34.63 -24.86 -28.89
CA ARG A 5 -33.82 -25.07 -27.70
C ARG A 5 -33.31 -23.71 -27.20
N LEU A 6 -33.83 -23.28 -26.05
CA LEU A 6 -33.40 -22.08 -25.34
C LEU A 6 -32.10 -22.43 -24.57
N LEU A 7 -30.94 -21.89 -25.02
CA LEU A 7 -29.66 -21.97 -24.34
C LEU A 7 -29.65 -20.89 -23.27
N LEU A 8 -29.79 -21.30 -22.01
CA LEU A 8 -29.51 -20.46 -20.83
C LEU A 8 -27.99 -20.32 -20.66
N LEU A 9 -27.42 -19.18 -21.08
CA LEU A 9 -26.06 -18.79 -20.69
C LEU A 9 -26.07 -18.38 -19.22
N GLY A 10 -25.60 -19.25 -18.35
CA GLY A 10 -25.33 -18.94 -16.97
C GLY A 10 -24.08 -18.07 -16.88
N SER A 11 -24.23 -16.76 -16.62
CA SER A 11 -23.14 -15.88 -16.23
C SER A 11 -22.69 -16.24 -14.82
N ALA A 12 -21.57 -16.97 -14.70
CA ALA A 12 -20.88 -17.15 -13.44
C ALA A 12 -20.25 -15.80 -13.04
N LEU A 13 -20.85 -15.12 -12.05
CA LEU A 13 -20.20 -14.02 -11.34
C LEU A 13 -18.98 -14.60 -10.60
N ILE A 14 -17.81 -14.39 -11.15
CA ILE A 14 -16.54 -14.60 -10.42
C ILE A 14 -16.45 -13.47 -9.39
N CYS A 15 -16.90 -13.72 -8.18
CA CYS A 15 -16.69 -12.84 -7.04
C CYS A 15 -15.19 -12.90 -6.71
N GLY A 16 -14.41 -12.02 -7.29
CA GLY A 16 -13.01 -11.85 -6.94
C GLY A 16 -12.92 -11.45 -5.46
N ASN A 17 -12.41 -12.33 -4.60
CA ASN A 17 -12.06 -11.99 -3.23
C ASN A 17 -10.92 -10.96 -3.27
N THR A 18 -11.27 -9.69 -3.26
CA THR A 18 -10.31 -8.64 -2.92
C THR A 18 -10.08 -8.77 -1.41
N PHE A 19 -8.98 -9.41 -1.03
CA PHE A 19 -8.49 -9.34 0.35
C PHE A 19 -8.15 -7.88 0.63
N ALA A 20 -9.08 -7.16 1.25
CA ALA A 20 -8.75 -5.87 1.85
C ALA A 20 -7.70 -6.14 2.94
N ALA A 21 -6.58 -5.39 2.90
CA ALA A 21 -5.56 -5.52 3.92
C ALA A 21 -6.19 -5.33 5.31
N GLU A 22 -5.90 -6.26 6.24
CA GLU A 22 -6.38 -6.20 7.61
C GLU A 22 -5.89 -4.92 8.27
N MET A 23 -6.80 -4.09 8.78
CA MET A 23 -6.48 -2.88 9.52
C MET A 23 -6.65 -3.09 11.01
N VAL A 24 -5.78 -2.48 11.80
CA VAL A 24 -5.88 -2.45 13.27
C VAL A 24 -6.26 -1.05 13.72
N LYS A 25 -7.11 -0.97 14.73
CA LYS A 25 -7.45 0.30 15.38
C LYS A 25 -6.36 0.67 16.38
N ILE A 26 -5.83 1.88 16.23
CA ILE A 26 -4.94 2.52 17.20
C ILE A 26 -5.80 3.50 18.00
N GLU A 27 -5.88 3.33 19.31
CA GLU A 27 -6.79 4.10 20.17
C GLU A 27 -6.39 5.58 20.33
N GLY A 28 -5.23 5.95 19.86
CA GLY A 28 -4.70 7.29 20.04
C GLY A 28 -4.21 7.53 21.47
N GLY A 29 -3.83 8.76 21.75
CA GLY A 29 -3.26 9.13 23.05
C GLY A 29 -2.36 10.34 22.95
N SER A 30 -1.47 10.51 23.89
CA SER A 30 -0.48 11.59 23.88
C SER A 30 0.92 11.01 23.90
N TYR A 31 1.81 11.57 23.09
CA TYR A 31 3.20 11.12 23.02
C TYR A 31 4.15 12.31 22.91
N ARG A 32 5.42 12.05 23.16
CA ARG A 32 6.51 13.00 22.96
C ARG A 32 7.28 12.60 21.70
N PRO A 33 7.40 13.49 20.71
CA PRO A 33 8.18 13.22 19.50
C PRO A 33 9.64 12.89 19.82
N LEU A 34 10.21 11.91 19.12
CA LEU A 34 11.54 11.37 19.38
C LEU A 34 12.67 12.40 19.20
N TYR A 35 12.50 13.31 18.25
CA TYR A 35 13.56 14.27 17.87
C TYR A 35 13.37 15.67 18.44
N LEU A 36 12.35 15.89 19.28
CA LEU A 36 12.12 17.18 19.91
C LEU A 36 12.72 17.20 21.32
N LYS A 37 13.01 18.42 21.81
CA LYS A 37 13.53 18.62 23.18
C LYS A 37 12.56 18.07 24.22
N LYS A 38 13.09 17.61 25.37
CA LYS A 38 12.28 17.05 26.48
C LYS A 38 11.19 18.00 27.01
N GLU A 39 11.41 19.31 26.88
CA GLU A 39 10.48 20.36 27.28
C GLU A 39 9.32 20.57 26.30
N THR A 40 9.35 19.89 25.11
CA THR A 40 8.26 20.01 24.13
C THR A 40 6.98 19.42 24.69
N SER A 41 5.87 20.13 24.48
CA SER A 41 4.53 19.68 24.88
C SER A 41 4.20 18.33 24.23
N LEU A 42 3.42 17.52 24.94
CA LEU A 42 2.90 16.27 24.39
C LEU A 42 1.99 16.55 23.18
N ILE A 43 2.17 15.77 22.14
CA ILE A 43 1.28 15.79 20.95
C ILE A 43 0.15 14.80 21.19
N LYS A 44 -1.09 15.26 20.96
CA LYS A 44 -2.28 14.43 21.07
C LYS A 44 -2.64 13.85 19.70
N VAL A 45 -2.68 12.53 19.61
CA VAL A 45 -3.09 11.77 18.43
C VAL A 45 -4.50 11.22 18.63
N LYS A 46 -5.38 11.47 17.66
CA LYS A 46 -6.74 10.91 17.67
C LYS A 46 -6.71 9.41 17.30
N PRO A 47 -7.74 8.62 17.66
CA PRO A 47 -7.86 7.25 17.18
C PRO A 47 -7.83 7.19 15.65
N PHE A 48 -7.13 6.19 15.10
CA PHE A 48 -7.03 5.98 13.66
C PHE A 48 -6.89 4.48 13.35
N GLN A 49 -6.96 4.13 12.08
CA GLN A 49 -6.73 2.77 11.61
C GLN A 49 -5.42 2.70 10.82
N LEU A 50 -4.66 1.64 11.02
CA LEU A 50 -3.40 1.38 10.32
C LEU A 50 -3.42 -0.04 9.76
N ASP A 51 -2.87 -0.23 8.57
CA ASP A 51 -2.69 -1.57 8.02
C ASP A 51 -1.77 -2.38 8.95
N LYS A 52 -2.18 -3.60 9.28
CA LYS A 52 -1.44 -4.50 10.18
C LYS A 52 -0.09 -4.90 9.61
N TYR A 53 -0.03 -5.02 8.30
CA TYR A 53 1.17 -5.41 7.58
C TYR A 53 1.56 -4.35 6.56
N PRO A 54 2.86 -4.21 6.26
CA PRO A 54 3.31 -3.34 5.19
C PRO A 54 2.81 -3.84 3.83
N VAL A 55 2.61 -2.90 2.89
CA VAL A 55 2.25 -3.22 1.51
C VAL A 55 3.32 -4.10 0.88
N THR A 56 2.89 -5.21 0.29
CA THR A 56 3.77 -6.19 -0.35
C THR A 56 4.13 -5.81 -1.78
N ASN A 57 5.20 -6.41 -2.32
CA ASN A 57 5.56 -6.27 -3.72
C ASN A 57 4.45 -6.74 -4.67
N ALA A 58 3.70 -7.79 -4.31
CA ALA A 58 2.58 -8.27 -5.12
C ALA A 58 1.45 -7.24 -5.22
N GLU A 59 1.04 -6.67 -4.09
CA GLU A 59 -0.03 -5.66 -4.04
C GLU A 59 0.37 -4.38 -4.77
N PHE A 60 1.63 -3.96 -4.64
CA PHE A 60 2.11 -2.78 -5.35
C PHE A 60 2.28 -3.04 -6.85
N ALA A 61 2.62 -4.27 -7.27
CA ALA A 61 2.67 -4.66 -8.68
C ALA A 61 1.28 -4.61 -9.32
N GLU A 62 0.25 -5.10 -8.64
CA GLU A 62 -1.15 -4.98 -9.08
C GLU A 62 -1.54 -3.51 -9.28
N PHE A 63 -1.19 -2.64 -8.31
CA PHE A 63 -1.46 -1.21 -8.41
C PHE A 63 -0.78 -0.57 -9.63
N VAL A 64 0.50 -0.79 -9.86
CA VAL A 64 1.20 -0.16 -11.00
C VAL A 64 0.77 -0.75 -12.36
N ASN A 65 0.22 -1.96 -12.39
CA ASN A 65 -0.36 -2.54 -13.59
C ASN A 65 -1.65 -1.84 -14.00
N THR A 66 -2.47 -1.44 -13.04
CA THR A 66 -3.71 -0.69 -13.27
C THR A 66 -3.50 0.83 -13.34
N HIS A 67 -2.34 1.32 -12.91
CA HIS A 67 -1.95 2.74 -12.90
C HIS A 67 -0.57 2.94 -13.56
N PRO A 68 -0.48 2.85 -14.91
CA PRO A 68 0.78 2.80 -15.64
C PRO A 68 1.72 3.98 -15.40
N GLN A 69 1.21 5.15 -15.02
CA GLN A 69 2.03 6.33 -14.69
C GLN A 69 2.95 6.12 -13.49
N TRP A 70 2.69 5.11 -12.67
CA TRP A 70 3.50 4.72 -11.50
C TRP A 70 4.44 3.54 -11.78
N GLN A 71 4.49 3.04 -13.02
CA GLN A 71 5.42 1.96 -13.37
C GLN A 71 6.87 2.46 -13.37
N LYS A 72 7.79 1.60 -12.91
CA LYS A 72 9.23 1.84 -13.04
C LYS A 72 9.58 2.06 -14.52
N GLY A 73 10.29 3.14 -14.80
CA GLY A 73 10.64 3.56 -16.16
C GLY A 73 9.60 4.44 -16.86
N LYS A 74 8.40 4.59 -16.31
CA LYS A 74 7.37 5.53 -16.81
C LYS A 74 7.08 6.68 -15.85
N ILE A 75 7.35 6.48 -14.55
CA ILE A 75 7.16 7.51 -13.53
C ILE A 75 8.01 8.75 -13.85
N SER A 76 7.41 9.92 -13.70
CA SER A 76 8.11 11.18 -13.86
C SER A 76 9.23 11.35 -12.83
N SER A 77 10.38 11.90 -13.24
CA SER A 77 11.48 12.27 -12.33
C SER A 77 11.11 13.32 -11.27
N ARG A 78 9.99 14.03 -11.45
CA ARG A 78 9.41 14.91 -10.42
C ARG A 78 8.74 14.13 -9.28
N HIS A 79 8.34 12.89 -9.53
CA HIS A 79 7.57 12.07 -8.60
C HIS A 79 8.36 10.90 -8.02
N ALA A 80 9.56 10.61 -8.55
CA ALA A 80 10.39 9.53 -8.02
C ALA A 80 11.88 9.76 -8.31
N GLU A 81 12.69 9.27 -7.41
CA GLU A 81 14.15 9.26 -7.54
C GLU A 81 14.63 8.12 -8.45
N LYS A 82 15.91 8.15 -8.85
CA LYS A 82 16.55 7.10 -9.65
C LYS A 82 16.47 5.69 -9.00
N ALA A 83 16.39 5.64 -7.67
CA ALA A 83 16.29 4.40 -6.91
C ALA A 83 14.87 3.80 -6.86
N TYR A 84 13.87 4.43 -7.48
CA TYR A 84 12.49 3.96 -7.46
C TYR A 84 12.38 2.52 -7.95
N LEU A 85 11.83 1.64 -7.10
CA LEU A 85 11.68 0.19 -7.34
C LEU A 85 12.96 -0.46 -7.88
N LYS A 86 14.16 -0.06 -7.39
CA LYS A 86 15.46 -0.47 -7.95
C LYS A 86 15.65 -1.99 -7.98
N HIS A 87 15.03 -2.72 -7.02
CA HIS A 87 15.11 -4.17 -6.89
C HIS A 87 14.19 -4.93 -7.86
N TRP A 88 13.25 -4.25 -8.53
CA TRP A 88 12.42 -4.87 -9.55
C TRP A 88 13.20 -5.10 -10.83
N VAL A 89 13.03 -6.28 -11.43
CA VAL A 89 13.74 -6.73 -12.62
C VAL A 89 12.92 -6.52 -13.89
N LYS A 90 13.58 -6.38 -15.02
CA LYS A 90 12.90 -6.35 -16.33
C LYS A 90 12.12 -7.64 -16.54
N ASN A 91 10.87 -7.48 -16.96
CA ASN A 91 9.96 -8.56 -17.31
C ASN A 91 9.50 -8.36 -18.77
N GLY A 92 10.10 -9.08 -19.72
CA GLY A 92 9.78 -8.95 -21.15
C GLY A 92 10.08 -7.57 -21.75
N SER A 93 9.22 -7.10 -22.60
CA SER A 93 9.37 -5.92 -23.46
C SER A 93 9.16 -4.57 -22.74
N ASN A 94 10.03 -4.15 -21.82
CA ASN A 94 10.00 -2.83 -21.14
C ASN A 94 9.12 -2.66 -19.90
N SER A 95 8.61 -3.72 -19.30
CA SER A 95 8.01 -3.66 -17.96
C SER A 95 9.00 -4.11 -16.88
N TYR A 96 8.70 -3.76 -15.65
CA TYR A 96 9.44 -4.19 -14.46
C TYR A 96 8.49 -4.87 -13.50
N ALA A 97 8.95 -5.94 -12.87
CA ALA A 97 8.18 -6.68 -11.88
C ALA A 97 9.09 -7.12 -10.71
N PRO A 98 8.52 -7.37 -9.53
CA PRO A 98 9.26 -8.01 -8.45
C PRO A 98 9.61 -9.45 -8.85
N LYS A 99 10.69 -10.00 -8.28
CA LYS A 99 10.99 -11.42 -8.41
C LYS A 99 9.92 -12.26 -7.73
N ALA A 100 9.64 -13.45 -8.26
CA ALA A 100 8.63 -14.37 -7.71
C ALA A 100 8.88 -14.69 -6.21
N SER A 101 10.15 -14.83 -5.81
CA SER A 101 10.54 -15.06 -4.42
C SER A 101 10.29 -13.85 -3.48
N GLU A 102 10.09 -12.65 -4.02
CA GLU A 102 9.96 -11.41 -3.26
C GLU A 102 8.51 -10.88 -3.22
N LEU A 103 7.56 -11.59 -3.83
CA LEU A 103 6.16 -11.13 -3.94
C LEU A 103 5.52 -10.81 -2.58
N LYS A 104 5.80 -11.61 -1.56
CA LYS A 104 5.26 -11.43 -0.20
C LYS A 104 6.10 -10.50 0.68
N HIS A 105 7.27 -10.06 0.21
CA HIS A 105 8.09 -9.11 0.96
C HIS A 105 7.52 -7.70 0.84
N PRO A 106 7.77 -6.83 1.84
CA PRO A 106 7.40 -5.42 1.76
C PRO A 106 7.99 -4.76 0.52
N VAL A 107 7.19 -3.94 -0.17
CA VAL A 107 7.71 -3.10 -1.24
C VAL A 107 8.59 -2.01 -0.65
N THR A 108 9.75 -1.78 -1.26
CA THR A 108 10.71 -0.76 -0.84
C THR A 108 11.12 0.14 -2.01
N ASN A 109 11.83 1.23 -1.71
CA ASN A 109 12.22 2.22 -2.72
C ASN A 109 11.03 2.79 -3.49
N VAL A 110 9.93 3.06 -2.79
CA VAL A 110 8.74 3.72 -3.30
C VAL A 110 8.82 5.21 -2.98
N SER A 111 8.45 6.07 -3.91
CA SER A 111 8.35 7.50 -3.63
C SER A 111 7.11 7.81 -2.79
N TRP A 112 7.15 8.93 -2.06
CA TRP A 112 5.98 9.41 -1.32
C TRP A 112 4.74 9.56 -2.22
N PHE A 113 4.93 10.09 -3.42
CA PHE A 113 3.84 10.30 -4.39
C PHE A 113 3.19 8.99 -4.80
N ALA A 114 3.99 7.97 -5.11
CA ALA A 114 3.47 6.65 -5.49
C ALA A 114 2.82 5.92 -4.32
N ALA A 115 3.38 6.03 -3.11
CA ALA A 115 2.79 5.47 -1.90
C ALA A 115 1.44 6.13 -1.58
N ASN A 116 1.36 7.46 -1.68
CA ASN A 116 0.11 8.19 -1.50
C ASN A 116 -0.95 7.77 -2.55
N ALA A 117 -0.57 7.69 -3.82
CA ALA A 117 -1.47 7.26 -4.89
C ALA A 117 -1.97 5.82 -4.69
N TYR A 118 -1.10 4.92 -4.20
CA TYR A 118 -1.49 3.57 -3.80
C TYR A 118 -2.57 3.61 -2.71
N CYS A 119 -2.33 4.33 -1.61
CA CYS A 119 -3.30 4.45 -0.52
C CYS A 119 -4.65 5.00 -1.02
N VAL A 120 -4.64 6.07 -1.81
CA VAL A 120 -5.85 6.66 -2.40
C VAL A 120 -6.60 5.64 -3.27
N SER A 121 -5.90 4.84 -4.07
CA SER A 121 -6.51 3.79 -4.90
C SER A 121 -7.22 2.70 -4.10
N LYS A 122 -6.84 2.54 -2.83
CA LYS A 122 -7.46 1.60 -1.87
C LYS A 122 -8.48 2.27 -0.93
N GLY A 123 -8.86 3.53 -1.20
CA GLY A 123 -9.76 4.31 -0.33
C GLY A 123 -9.14 4.68 1.02
N LYS A 124 -7.80 4.72 1.10
CA LYS A 124 -7.01 5.01 2.30
C LYS A 124 -6.16 6.27 2.11
N ARG A 125 -5.41 6.63 3.13
CA ARG A 125 -4.38 7.67 3.10
C ARG A 125 -3.09 7.19 3.77
N LEU A 126 -2.01 7.88 3.53
CA LEU A 126 -0.82 7.70 4.36
C LEU A 126 -1.09 8.20 5.80
N PRO A 127 -0.47 7.59 6.81
CA PRO A 127 -0.49 8.13 8.16
C PRO A 127 0.23 9.49 8.20
N THR A 128 -0.16 10.35 9.13
CA THR A 128 0.63 11.54 9.46
C THR A 128 1.93 11.14 10.19
N ILE A 129 2.87 12.06 10.30
CA ILE A 129 4.10 11.84 11.07
C ILE A 129 3.75 11.46 12.51
N ASP A 130 2.83 12.20 13.13
CA ASP A 130 2.41 11.96 14.51
C ASP A 130 1.72 10.59 14.69
N GLU A 131 0.87 10.18 13.75
CA GLU A 131 0.23 8.86 13.76
C GLU A 131 1.28 7.75 13.63
N TRP A 132 2.25 7.93 12.73
CA TRP A 132 3.32 6.96 12.50
C TRP A 132 4.24 6.81 13.72
N GLU A 133 4.71 7.92 14.28
CA GLU A 133 5.55 7.91 15.49
C GLU A 133 4.79 7.32 16.67
N PHE A 134 3.53 7.72 16.89
CA PHE A 134 2.69 7.18 17.95
C PHE A 134 2.51 5.66 17.85
N ALA A 135 2.19 5.15 16.66
CA ALA A 135 2.05 3.70 16.45
C ALA A 135 3.36 2.95 16.72
N GLY A 136 4.50 3.51 16.32
CA GLY A 136 5.82 2.93 16.59
C GLY A 136 6.17 2.87 18.08
N LEU A 137 5.78 3.87 18.88
CA LEU A 137 5.97 3.90 20.31
C LEU A 137 5.07 2.91 21.05
N ALA A 138 3.83 2.73 20.61
CA ALA A 138 2.89 1.79 21.23
C ALA A 138 3.41 0.35 21.22
N SER A 139 4.20 -0.02 20.20
CA SER A 139 4.82 -1.34 20.12
C SER A 139 5.97 -1.54 21.13
N ALA A 140 6.61 -0.46 21.59
CA ALA A 140 7.73 -0.51 22.53
C ALA A 140 7.27 -0.65 24.01
N THR A 141 6.03 -0.31 24.31
CA THR A 141 5.47 -0.33 25.67
C THR A 141 4.72 -1.61 26.03
N GLN A 142 4.55 -2.53 25.08
CA GLN A 142 3.95 -3.85 25.30
C GLN A 142 5.03 -4.92 25.56
N LYS A 143 5.93 -4.67 26.51
CA LYS A 143 6.83 -5.68 27.10
C LYS A 143 6.41 -6.02 28.51
#